data_6283dd0e380e6e53db327619d89a547a
#
_entry.id   6283dd0e380e6e53db327619d89a547a
#
_cell.length_a   1.000
_cell.length_b   1.000
_cell.length_c   1.000
_cell.angle_alpha   90.00
_cell.angle_beta   90.00
_cell.angle_gamma   90.00
#
_symmetry.space_group_name_H-M   'P 1'
#
loop_
_entity.id
_entity.type
_entity.pdbx_description
1 polymer ?
#
loop_
_entity_poly.entity_id
_entity_poly.type
_entity_poly.pdbx_seq_one_letter_code
_entity_poly.pdbx_strand_id
1 'polypeptide(L)'
;MSGGCTGVTAAFAPVRSIRTGGPSQSLVAESVGFGGTLLCLGSVDTYMSISFGSETEETDRLFALSDGVIAIAITLLALELTVPEARTQTTAEAVQLLVFDQWNVFVGYVLSFLVIGLYWTLHRRIFVYIEHHDRGILWLNLLFLLFVAFVPYAASVFSAYPNSFGVSFIAAVLALTGLSLTLLLLYASTTHLLAADITTRIVRIEAIRVLVTPVLFILSIIVATVNPIWAVLSWLLLLPINAALNTRLVEGIELASTKPE
;
A
#
# COMPACT_ATOMS: atom_id res chain seq x y z
N MET A 1 -60.64 28.32 25.80
CA MET A 1 -59.70 29.22 25.16
C MET A 1 -58.85 28.38 24.20
N SER A 2 -59.10 28.59 22.94
CA SER A 2 -58.58 27.87 21.78
C SER A 2 -57.16 28.32 21.45
N GLY A 3 -56.28 27.38 21.18
CA GLY A 3 -54.96 27.63 20.59
C GLY A 3 -54.73 26.67 19.45
N GLY A 4 -54.83 27.20 18.21
CA GLY A 4 -54.74 26.43 16.98
C GLY A 4 -53.32 25.99 16.63
N CYS A 5 -53.18 24.78 16.13
CA CYS A 5 -51.98 24.30 15.44
C CYS A 5 -52.07 24.62 13.95
N THR A 6 -51.17 25.45 13.48
CA THR A 6 -50.97 25.71 12.04
C THR A 6 -50.12 24.62 11.41
N GLY A 7 -50.68 23.93 10.42
CA GLY A 7 -49.96 22.91 9.66
C GLY A 7 -48.99 23.55 8.63
N VAL A 8 -47.79 22.98 8.57
CA VAL A 8 -46.83 23.22 7.50
C VAL A 8 -46.89 22.07 6.51
N THR A 9 -47.45 22.35 5.34
CA THR A 9 -47.46 21.43 4.19
C THR A 9 -46.15 21.53 3.44
N ALA A 10 -45.32 20.50 3.54
CA ALA A 10 -44.16 20.35 2.67
C ALA A 10 -44.59 19.65 1.35
N ALA A 11 -44.42 20.35 0.24
CA ALA A 11 -44.67 19.81 -1.09
C ALA A 11 -43.54 18.87 -1.50
N PHE A 12 -43.88 17.61 -1.69
CA PHE A 12 -42.95 16.63 -2.30
C PHE A 12 -43.13 16.69 -3.83
N ALA A 13 -42.03 16.93 -4.55
CA ALA A 13 -41.94 16.81 -6.00
C ALA A 13 -41.86 15.33 -6.39
N PRO A 14 -42.44 14.92 -7.54
CA PRO A 14 -42.50 13.52 -7.94
C PRO A 14 -41.15 13.05 -8.50
N VAL A 15 -40.66 11.95 -7.96
CA VAL A 15 -39.50 11.21 -8.49
C VAL A 15 -39.93 10.50 -9.77
N ARG A 16 -39.19 10.77 -10.85
CA ARG A 16 -39.34 10.13 -12.17
C ARG A 16 -38.98 8.65 -12.08
N SER A 17 -39.93 7.74 -12.29
CA SER A 17 -39.66 6.31 -12.36
C SER A 17 -38.98 5.95 -13.68
N ILE A 18 -37.79 5.32 -13.59
CA ILE A 18 -37.17 4.62 -14.71
C ILE A 18 -37.74 3.22 -14.75
N ARG A 19 -38.40 2.90 -15.85
CA ARG A 19 -39.04 1.60 -16.13
C ARG A 19 -37.93 0.65 -16.63
N THR A 20 -37.63 -0.39 -15.86
CA THR A 20 -36.94 -1.58 -16.39
C THR A 20 -37.90 -2.76 -16.30
N GLY A 21 -38.16 -3.39 -17.45
CA GLY A 21 -39.10 -4.50 -17.58
C GLY A 21 -38.47 -5.83 -17.13
N GLY A 22 -39.24 -6.58 -16.35
CA GLY A 22 -39.03 -7.98 -16.02
C GLY A 22 -40.29 -8.55 -15.38
N PRO A 23 -40.60 -9.86 -15.49
CA PRO A 23 -41.98 -10.37 -15.44
C PRO A 23 -42.57 -10.42 -14.02
N SER A 24 -43.84 -10.05 -13.99
CA SER A 24 -44.80 -10.05 -12.91
C SER A 24 -44.82 -11.29 -12.00
N GLN A 25 -44.64 -11.06 -10.69
CA GLN A 25 -45.29 -11.88 -9.69
C GLN A 25 -46.30 -11.02 -8.93
N SER A 26 -47.57 -11.38 -9.11
CA SER A 26 -48.71 -10.80 -8.45
C SER A 26 -48.77 -11.22 -6.99
N LEU A 27 -48.55 -10.28 -6.07
CA LEU A 27 -48.89 -10.46 -4.66
C LEU A 27 -50.37 -10.16 -4.49
N VAL A 28 -51.16 -11.21 -4.27
CA VAL A 28 -52.55 -11.11 -3.86
C VAL A 28 -52.58 -10.71 -2.38
N ALA A 29 -52.96 -9.50 -2.08
CA ALA A 29 -53.24 -9.06 -0.73
C ALA A 29 -54.70 -9.42 -0.41
N GLU A 30 -54.86 -10.46 0.41
CA GLU A 30 -56.17 -10.85 0.94
C GLU A 30 -56.41 -10.04 2.23
N SER A 31 -57.38 -9.10 2.15
CA SER A 31 -57.82 -8.30 3.29
C SER A 31 -58.90 -9.02 4.05
N VAL A 32 -58.56 -9.60 5.21
CA VAL A 32 -59.56 -10.03 6.19
C VAL A 32 -59.71 -8.92 7.21
N GLY A 33 -60.86 -8.23 7.18
CA GLY A 33 -61.22 -7.22 8.12
C GLY A 33 -61.73 -7.84 9.44
N PHE A 34 -61.06 -7.59 10.54
CA PHE A 34 -61.59 -7.66 11.89
C PHE A 34 -60.97 -6.53 12.72
N GLY A 35 -61.83 -5.75 13.38
CA GLY A 35 -61.49 -4.55 14.13
C GLY A 35 -60.54 -4.87 15.31
N GLY A 36 -59.49 -4.11 15.39
CA GLY A 36 -58.53 -4.18 16.51
C GLY A 36 -57.14 -3.87 16.06
N THR A 37 -56.58 -2.86 16.64
CA THR A 37 -55.19 -2.40 16.68
C THR A 37 -54.20 -3.12 15.76
N LEU A 38 -53.83 -2.45 14.66
CA LEU A 38 -52.82 -2.93 13.69
C LEU A 38 -51.45 -2.90 14.37
N LEU A 39 -51.05 -4.01 15.05
CA LEU A 39 -49.67 -4.29 15.34
C LEU A 39 -49.00 -4.67 14.00
N CYS A 40 -48.28 -3.75 13.38
CA CYS A 40 -47.34 -4.09 12.35
C CYS A 40 -46.25 -5.00 12.93
N LEU A 41 -46.50 -6.30 12.92
CA LEU A 41 -45.46 -7.31 12.98
C LEU A 41 -44.69 -7.19 11.65
N GLY A 42 -43.73 -6.28 11.63
CA GLY A 42 -42.71 -6.26 10.59
C GLY A 42 -42.09 -7.66 10.56
N SER A 43 -42.15 -8.30 9.40
CA SER A 43 -41.48 -9.56 9.14
C SER A 43 -40.03 -9.44 9.58
N VAL A 44 -39.61 -10.29 10.51
CA VAL A 44 -38.25 -10.42 11.04
C VAL A 44 -37.40 -11.17 10.01
N ASP A 45 -37.56 -10.85 8.74
CA ASP A 45 -36.67 -11.27 7.64
C ASP A 45 -35.71 -10.15 7.25
N THR A 46 -35.34 -9.30 8.22
CA THR A 46 -34.08 -8.60 8.11
C THR A 46 -33.00 -9.60 8.44
N TYR A 47 -32.75 -10.54 7.50
CA TYR A 47 -31.41 -11.07 7.35
C TYR A 47 -30.55 -9.82 7.21
N MET A 48 -29.78 -9.59 8.24
CA MET A 48 -28.65 -8.70 8.25
C MET A 48 -27.76 -9.16 7.10
N SER A 49 -28.10 -8.76 5.88
CA SER A 49 -27.18 -8.76 4.78
C SER A 49 -26.06 -7.85 5.26
N ILE A 50 -25.04 -8.45 5.82
CA ILE A 50 -23.72 -7.86 5.91
C ILE A 50 -23.40 -7.67 4.43
N SER A 51 -23.78 -6.53 3.90
CA SER A 51 -23.28 -6.01 2.65
C SER A 51 -21.78 -5.89 2.92
N PHE A 52 -21.03 -6.91 2.55
CA PHE A 52 -19.61 -6.74 2.31
C PHE A 52 -19.54 -5.57 1.36
N GLY A 53 -18.84 -4.50 1.77
CA GLY A 53 -18.78 -3.25 1.03
C GLY A 53 -18.49 -3.50 -0.44
N SER A 54 -18.92 -2.60 -1.30
CA SER A 54 -18.60 -2.72 -2.72
C SER A 54 -17.10 -3.00 -2.88
N GLU A 55 -16.69 -3.73 -3.91
CA GLU A 55 -15.28 -4.10 -4.16
C GLU A 55 -14.34 -2.87 -4.05
N THR A 56 -14.85 -1.69 -4.37
CA THR A 56 -14.15 -0.41 -4.19
C THR A 56 -13.86 -0.07 -2.72
N GLU A 57 -14.78 -0.33 -1.79
CA GLU A 57 -14.58 -0.06 -0.35
C GLU A 57 -13.53 -1.01 0.25
N GLU A 58 -13.48 -2.27 -0.17
CA GLU A 58 -12.45 -3.21 0.30
C GLU A 58 -11.06 -2.80 -0.20
N THR A 59 -10.97 -2.35 -1.45
CA THR A 59 -9.75 -1.80 -2.04
C THR A 59 -9.25 -0.59 -1.27
N ASP A 60 -10.12 0.38 -0.99
CA ASP A 60 -9.77 1.60 -0.27
C ASP A 60 -9.29 1.30 1.16
N ARG A 61 -9.88 0.33 1.83
CA ARG A 61 -9.45 -0.12 3.16
C ARG A 61 -8.09 -0.79 3.13
N LEU A 62 -7.79 -1.57 2.08
CA LEU A 62 -6.50 -2.23 1.91
C LEU A 62 -5.39 -1.20 1.65
N PHE A 63 -5.68 -0.18 0.82
CA PHE A 63 -4.78 0.96 0.61
C PHE A 63 -4.51 1.71 1.91
N ALA A 64 -5.57 2.07 2.64
CA ALA A 64 -5.45 2.80 3.90
C ALA A 64 -4.60 2.03 4.93
N LEU A 65 -4.77 0.70 5.03
CA LEU A 65 -3.94 -0.15 5.88
C LEU A 65 -2.47 -0.11 5.43
N SER A 66 -2.22 -0.27 4.14
CA SER A 66 -0.87 -0.29 3.59
C SER A 66 -0.16 1.04 3.80
N ASP A 67 -0.82 2.15 3.48
CA ASP A 67 -0.29 3.50 3.68
C ASP A 67 -0.01 3.78 5.17
N GLY A 68 -0.90 3.33 6.07
CA GLY A 68 -0.72 3.46 7.51
C GLY A 68 0.51 2.71 8.02
N VAL A 69 0.70 1.45 7.63
CA VAL A 69 1.86 0.63 8.04
C VAL A 69 3.16 1.22 7.49
N ILE A 70 3.18 1.62 6.21
CA ILE A 70 4.36 2.22 5.59
C ILE A 70 4.70 3.56 6.25
N ALA A 71 3.72 4.41 6.54
CA ALA A 71 3.93 5.68 7.23
C ALA A 71 4.52 5.47 8.63
N ILE A 72 4.01 4.49 9.38
CA ILE A 72 4.55 4.13 10.70
C ILE A 72 5.98 3.61 10.55
N ALA A 73 6.27 2.73 9.61
CA ALA A 73 7.63 2.21 9.39
C ALA A 73 8.62 3.33 9.08
N ILE A 74 8.25 4.30 8.23
CA ILE A 74 9.08 5.49 7.92
C ILE A 74 9.33 6.34 9.17
N THR A 75 8.31 6.56 10.01
CA THR A 75 8.46 7.36 11.22
C THR A 75 9.26 6.67 12.31
N LEU A 76 9.15 5.34 12.42
CA LEU A 76 9.97 4.52 13.34
C LEU A 76 11.46 4.62 13.02
N LEU A 77 11.85 4.76 11.74
CA LEU A 77 13.25 4.99 11.38
C LEU A 77 13.84 6.24 12.05
N ALA A 78 13.04 7.30 12.24
CA ALA A 78 13.51 8.51 12.89
C ALA A 78 13.78 8.31 14.40
N LEU A 79 13.11 7.34 15.04
CA LEU A 79 13.35 7.01 16.46
C LEU A 79 14.68 6.27 16.67
N GLU A 80 15.26 5.69 15.61
CA GLU A 80 16.59 5.08 15.65
C GLU A 80 17.73 6.13 15.70
N LEU A 81 17.40 7.41 15.43
CA LEU A 81 18.34 8.52 15.56
C LEU A 81 18.47 8.92 17.05
N THR A 82 19.26 8.15 17.79
CA THR A 82 19.50 8.42 19.22
C THR A 82 20.60 9.46 19.39
N VAL A 83 20.40 10.40 20.34
CA VAL A 83 21.43 11.36 20.69
C VAL A 83 22.51 10.65 21.53
N PRO A 84 23.82 10.80 21.19
CA PRO A 84 24.89 10.18 21.96
C PRO A 84 24.90 10.67 23.41
N GLU A 85 24.99 9.75 24.35
CA GLU A 85 25.15 10.11 25.75
C GLU A 85 26.54 10.68 26.00
N ALA A 86 26.62 11.95 26.33
CA ALA A 86 27.86 12.58 26.78
C ALA A 86 28.13 12.21 28.24
N ARG A 87 29.10 11.37 28.50
CA ARG A 87 29.41 10.85 29.84
C ARG A 87 30.16 11.84 30.76
N THR A 88 30.55 13.03 30.27
CA THR A 88 31.29 14.06 31.00
C THR A 88 30.89 15.46 30.54
N GLN A 89 31.35 16.51 31.28
CA GLN A 89 31.12 17.90 30.91
C GLN A 89 31.48 18.15 29.44
N THR A 90 30.45 18.42 28.63
CA THR A 90 30.61 18.49 27.18
C THR A 90 30.69 19.94 26.73
N THR A 91 31.82 20.29 26.13
CA THR A 91 31.95 21.52 25.33
C THR A 91 31.16 21.39 24.04
N ALA A 92 30.73 22.53 23.45
CA ALA A 92 30.02 22.51 22.15
C ALA A 92 30.80 21.76 21.05
N GLU A 93 32.13 21.83 21.06
CA GLU A 93 32.99 21.12 20.12
C GLU A 93 32.92 19.60 20.29
N ALA A 94 32.89 19.11 21.54
CA ALA A 94 32.76 17.68 21.84
C ALA A 94 31.39 17.14 21.38
N VAL A 95 30.30 17.90 21.54
CA VAL A 95 28.97 17.51 21.05
C VAL A 95 28.94 17.42 19.52
N GLN A 96 29.56 18.41 18.84
CA GLN A 96 29.65 18.37 17.38
C GLN A 96 30.37 17.10 16.89
N LEU A 97 31.52 16.76 17.49
CA LEU A 97 32.26 15.54 17.12
C LEU A 97 31.43 14.27 17.34
N LEU A 98 30.72 14.16 18.47
CA LEU A 98 29.85 13.02 18.77
C LEU A 98 28.70 12.87 17.75
N VAL A 99 28.10 13.97 17.32
CA VAL A 99 27.04 13.92 16.28
C VAL A 99 27.62 13.51 14.93
N PHE A 100 28.77 14.07 14.53
CA PHE A 100 29.41 13.72 13.26
C PHE A 100 29.96 12.28 13.24
N ASP A 101 30.34 11.72 14.38
CA ASP A 101 30.78 10.33 14.49
C ASP A 101 29.63 9.32 14.21
N GLN A 102 28.37 9.77 14.35
CA GLN A 102 27.17 8.98 14.03
C GLN A 102 26.76 9.01 12.56
N TRP A 103 27.62 9.43 11.65
CA TRP A 103 27.26 9.53 10.23
C TRP A 103 26.68 8.22 9.67
N ASN A 104 27.10 7.04 10.16
CA ASN A 104 26.56 5.73 9.78
C ASN A 104 25.06 5.61 10.07
N VAL A 105 24.61 6.13 11.23
CA VAL A 105 23.21 6.13 11.66
C VAL A 105 22.39 7.02 10.70
N PHE A 106 22.90 8.21 10.38
CA PHE A 106 22.25 9.12 9.44
C PHE A 106 22.15 8.53 8.02
N VAL A 107 23.22 7.92 7.55
CA VAL A 107 23.22 7.25 6.23
C VAL A 107 22.23 6.08 6.22
N GLY A 108 22.23 5.25 7.25
CA GLY A 108 21.28 4.14 7.39
C GLY A 108 19.84 4.63 7.39
N TYR A 109 19.56 5.70 8.13
CA TYR A 109 18.25 6.34 8.16
C TYR A 109 17.82 6.83 6.78
N VAL A 110 18.63 7.67 6.13
CA VAL A 110 18.29 8.27 4.83
C VAL A 110 18.10 7.20 3.76
N LEU A 111 19.00 6.21 3.69
CA LEU A 111 18.89 5.12 2.72
C LEU A 111 17.64 4.30 2.97
N SER A 112 17.36 3.90 4.20
CA SER A 112 16.15 3.12 4.53
C SER A 112 14.87 3.91 4.23
N PHE A 113 14.84 5.19 4.55
CA PHE A 113 13.73 6.09 4.21
C PHE A 113 13.47 6.12 2.70
N LEU A 114 14.52 6.35 1.91
CA LEU A 114 14.41 6.43 0.43
C LEU A 114 13.96 5.09 -0.16
N VAL A 115 14.45 3.96 0.36
CA VAL A 115 14.08 2.64 -0.13
C VAL A 115 12.65 2.28 0.24
N ILE A 116 12.19 2.56 1.46
CA ILE A 116 10.78 2.38 1.83
C ILE A 116 9.88 3.28 0.96
N GLY A 117 10.26 4.54 0.74
CA GLY A 117 9.57 5.45 -0.15
C GLY A 117 9.49 4.94 -1.61
N LEU A 118 10.58 4.32 -2.09
CA LEU A 118 10.59 3.65 -3.39
C LEU A 118 9.60 2.48 -3.42
N TYR A 119 9.62 1.60 -2.42
CA TYR A 119 8.67 0.49 -2.32
C TYR A 119 7.22 0.95 -2.21
N TRP A 120 6.96 2.01 -1.46
CA TRP A 120 5.62 2.63 -1.41
C TRP A 120 5.15 3.09 -2.81
N THR A 121 6.03 3.74 -3.56
CA THR A 121 5.71 4.20 -4.92
C THR A 121 5.43 3.02 -5.87
N LEU A 122 6.21 1.94 -5.78
CA LEU A 122 6.02 0.72 -6.56
C LEU A 122 4.73 0.00 -6.16
N HIS A 123 4.49 -0.16 -4.86
CA HIS A 123 3.28 -0.77 -4.30
C HIS A 123 2.01 -0.04 -4.78
N ARG A 124 1.97 1.29 -4.60
CA ARG A 124 0.83 2.09 -5.04
C ARG A 124 0.54 1.93 -6.54
N ARG A 125 1.58 1.87 -7.37
CA ARG A 125 1.43 1.68 -8.81
C ARG A 125 0.87 0.31 -9.16
N ILE A 126 1.32 -0.76 -8.52
CA ILE A 126 0.80 -2.10 -8.73
C ILE A 126 -0.70 -2.16 -8.43
N PHE A 127 -1.10 -1.59 -7.31
CA PHE A 127 -2.51 -1.59 -6.91
C PHE A 127 -3.42 -0.75 -7.82
N VAL A 128 -2.90 0.26 -8.50
CA VAL A 128 -3.66 0.99 -9.55
C VAL A 128 -3.98 0.08 -10.74
N TYR A 129 -3.17 -0.95 -11.00
CA TYR A 129 -3.41 -1.91 -12.08
C TYR A 129 -4.34 -3.07 -11.69
N ILE A 130 -4.61 -3.26 -10.40
CA ILE A 130 -5.46 -4.35 -9.88
C ILE A 130 -6.91 -3.85 -9.82
N GLU A 131 -7.78 -4.48 -10.60
CA GLU A 131 -9.22 -4.16 -10.63
C GLU A 131 -10.01 -5.03 -9.66
N HIS A 132 -9.64 -6.31 -9.54
CA HIS A 132 -10.31 -7.26 -8.66
C HIS A 132 -9.38 -7.73 -7.53
N HIS A 133 -9.92 -7.87 -6.33
CA HIS A 133 -9.18 -8.28 -5.16
C HIS A 133 -9.68 -9.64 -4.68
N ASP A 134 -8.73 -10.56 -4.48
CA ASP A 134 -8.99 -11.85 -3.90
C ASP A 134 -8.22 -12.04 -2.58
N ARG A 135 -8.48 -13.16 -1.91
CA ARG A 135 -7.77 -13.50 -0.67
C ARG A 135 -6.26 -13.65 -0.86
N GLY A 136 -5.81 -14.04 -2.06
CA GLY A 136 -4.40 -14.20 -2.36
C GLY A 136 -3.67 -12.86 -2.33
N ILE A 137 -4.23 -11.81 -2.96
CA ILE A 137 -3.69 -10.45 -2.91
C ILE A 137 -3.62 -9.93 -1.48
N LEU A 138 -4.67 -10.17 -0.66
CA LEU A 138 -4.67 -9.76 0.75
C LEU A 138 -3.50 -10.36 1.53
N TRP A 139 -3.28 -11.68 1.41
CA TRP A 139 -2.18 -12.35 2.11
C TRP A 139 -0.81 -11.92 1.61
N LEU A 140 -0.65 -11.73 0.30
CA LEU A 140 0.61 -11.25 -0.29
C LEU A 140 0.90 -9.80 0.11
N ASN A 141 -0.13 -8.96 0.20
CA ASN A 141 0.01 -7.61 0.72
C ASN A 141 0.41 -7.61 2.20
N LEU A 142 -0.20 -8.45 3.04
CA LEU A 142 0.20 -8.59 4.44
C LEU A 142 1.64 -9.08 4.58
N LEU A 143 2.08 -10.00 3.71
CA LEU A 143 3.47 -10.46 3.67
C LEU A 143 4.44 -9.31 3.32
N PHE A 144 4.07 -8.48 2.34
CA PHE A 144 4.84 -7.27 2.00
C PHE A 144 4.93 -6.32 3.19
N LEU A 145 3.80 -6.02 3.84
CA LEU A 145 3.74 -5.13 5.00
C LEU A 145 4.51 -5.66 6.21
N LEU A 146 4.54 -6.99 6.40
CA LEU A 146 5.36 -7.63 7.42
C LEU A 146 6.84 -7.28 7.25
N PHE A 147 7.37 -7.41 6.03
CA PHE A 147 8.77 -7.09 5.76
C PHE A 147 9.03 -5.59 5.84
N VAL A 148 8.10 -4.74 5.36
CA VAL A 148 8.22 -3.27 5.51
C VAL A 148 8.29 -2.87 6.98
N ALA A 149 7.41 -3.41 7.83
CA ALA A 149 7.41 -3.13 9.26
C ALA A 149 8.69 -3.62 9.98
N PHE A 150 9.41 -4.57 9.40
CA PHE A 150 10.66 -5.09 9.93
C PHE A 150 11.90 -4.27 9.51
N VAL A 151 11.79 -3.40 8.50
CA VAL A 151 12.91 -2.58 8.01
C VAL A 151 13.52 -1.69 9.10
N PRO A 152 12.77 -0.99 9.98
CA PRO A 152 13.35 -0.17 11.05
C PRO A 152 14.30 -0.98 11.94
N TYR A 153 13.90 -2.18 12.35
CA TYR A 153 14.78 -3.06 13.12
C TYR A 153 16.04 -3.44 12.34
N ALA A 154 15.93 -3.74 11.05
CA ALA A 154 17.11 -4.05 10.23
C ALA A 154 18.04 -2.83 10.06
N ALA A 155 17.46 -1.62 10.01
CA ALA A 155 18.24 -0.38 9.98
C ALA A 155 18.99 -0.12 11.29
N SER A 156 18.38 -0.43 12.46
CA SER A 156 19.08 -0.31 13.74
C SER A 156 20.23 -1.31 13.88
N VAL A 157 20.04 -2.54 13.39
CA VAL A 157 21.16 -3.54 13.34
C VAL A 157 22.30 -3.06 12.44
N PHE A 158 21.99 -2.49 11.27
CA PHE A 158 23.01 -1.92 10.38
C PHE A 158 23.74 -0.75 11.04
N SER A 159 23.02 0.15 11.71
CA SER A 159 23.60 1.31 12.40
C SER A 159 24.50 0.91 13.56
N ALA A 160 24.10 -0.11 14.33
CA ALA A 160 24.89 -0.62 15.46
C ALA A 160 26.12 -1.42 14.99
N TYR A 161 26.00 -2.14 13.88
CA TYR A 161 27.03 -3.03 13.34
C TYR A 161 27.27 -2.77 11.84
N PRO A 162 27.94 -1.67 11.44
CA PRO A 162 28.18 -1.30 10.04
C PRO A 162 29.29 -2.17 9.40
N ASN A 163 29.21 -3.47 9.59
CA ASN A 163 30.10 -4.48 9.05
C ASN A 163 29.39 -5.35 7.99
N SER A 164 30.08 -6.34 7.45
CA SER A 164 29.50 -7.24 6.43
C SER A 164 28.21 -7.90 6.89
N PHE A 165 28.06 -8.22 8.17
CA PHE A 165 26.83 -8.82 8.70
C PHE A 165 25.67 -7.82 8.70
N GLY A 166 25.86 -6.62 9.29
CA GLY A 166 24.81 -5.61 9.36
C GLY A 166 24.32 -5.16 7.99
N VAL A 167 25.27 -4.95 7.04
CA VAL A 167 24.93 -4.63 5.64
C VAL A 167 24.16 -5.76 4.96
N SER A 168 24.60 -7.01 5.15
CA SER A 168 23.92 -8.17 4.57
C SER A 168 22.54 -8.40 5.17
N PHE A 169 22.38 -8.14 6.47
CA PHE A 169 21.11 -8.30 7.17
C PHE A 169 20.04 -7.32 6.66
N ILE A 170 20.35 -6.03 6.60
CA ILE A 170 19.41 -5.05 6.05
C ILE A 170 19.16 -5.30 4.56
N ALA A 171 20.18 -5.65 3.77
CA ALA A 171 20.01 -5.98 2.36
C ALA A 171 19.09 -7.19 2.17
N ALA A 172 19.18 -8.22 3.02
CA ALA A 172 18.30 -9.38 2.98
C ALA A 172 16.83 -8.99 3.28
N VAL A 173 16.59 -8.15 4.29
CA VAL A 173 15.24 -7.69 4.63
C VAL A 173 14.66 -6.85 3.48
N LEU A 174 15.45 -5.93 2.90
CA LEU A 174 15.02 -5.13 1.75
C LEU A 174 14.78 -6.00 0.50
N ALA A 175 15.60 -7.03 0.28
CA ALA A 175 15.38 -8.00 -0.80
C ALA A 175 14.07 -8.77 -0.61
N LEU A 176 13.78 -9.25 0.61
CA LEU A 176 12.54 -9.96 0.92
C LEU A 176 11.32 -9.05 0.75
N THR A 177 11.42 -7.77 1.13
CA THR A 177 10.38 -6.77 0.89
C THR A 177 10.09 -6.63 -0.61
N GLY A 178 11.13 -6.49 -1.44
CA GLY A 178 10.98 -6.39 -2.89
C GLY A 178 10.49 -7.68 -3.56
N LEU A 179 10.94 -8.84 -3.07
CA LEU A 179 10.47 -10.14 -3.56
C LEU A 179 8.99 -10.37 -3.25
N SER A 180 8.53 -10.00 -2.05
CA SER A 180 7.10 -10.10 -1.70
C SER A 180 6.23 -9.22 -2.60
N LEU A 181 6.69 -8.00 -2.91
CA LEU A 181 6.02 -7.11 -3.85
C LEU A 181 6.04 -7.66 -5.29
N THR A 182 7.16 -8.24 -5.72
CA THR A 182 7.27 -8.92 -7.02
C THR A 182 6.30 -10.11 -7.10
N LEU A 183 6.21 -10.89 -6.03
CA LEU A 183 5.30 -12.04 -5.96
C LEU A 183 3.83 -11.59 -6.05
N LEU A 184 3.48 -10.47 -5.39
CA LEU A 184 2.14 -9.88 -5.48
C LEU A 184 1.80 -9.50 -6.93
N LEU A 185 2.70 -8.82 -7.64
CA LEU A 185 2.48 -8.46 -9.05
C LEU A 185 2.37 -9.69 -9.96
N LEU A 186 3.24 -10.69 -9.77
CA LEU A 186 3.18 -11.94 -10.54
C LEU A 186 1.87 -12.68 -10.29
N TYR A 187 1.44 -12.78 -9.04
CA TYR A 187 0.16 -13.39 -8.70
C TYR A 187 -1.00 -12.66 -9.39
N ALA A 188 -1.09 -11.33 -9.25
CA ALA A 188 -2.13 -10.52 -9.90
C ALA A 188 -2.14 -10.71 -11.43
N SER A 189 -0.97 -10.84 -12.06
CA SER A 189 -0.86 -11.02 -13.51
C SER A 189 -1.26 -12.41 -13.99
N THR A 190 -1.06 -13.46 -13.17
CA THR A 190 -1.39 -14.85 -13.53
C THR A 190 -2.86 -15.21 -13.26
N THR A 191 -3.48 -14.54 -12.31
CA THR A 191 -4.89 -14.76 -11.92
C THR A 191 -5.88 -13.85 -12.63
N HIS A 192 -5.41 -13.07 -13.63
CA HIS A 192 -6.26 -12.15 -14.41
C HIS A 192 -7.01 -11.11 -13.55
N LEU A 193 -6.38 -10.66 -12.47
CA LEU A 193 -6.94 -9.63 -11.58
C LEU A 193 -6.58 -8.20 -12.02
N LEU A 194 -5.75 -8.08 -13.07
CA LEU A 194 -5.38 -6.79 -13.66
C LEU A 194 -6.49 -6.28 -14.57
N ALA A 195 -6.62 -4.96 -14.66
CA ALA A 195 -7.58 -4.30 -15.53
C ALA A 195 -7.38 -4.69 -17.01
N ALA A 196 -8.49 -4.87 -17.73
CA ALA A 196 -8.48 -5.45 -19.09
C ALA A 196 -7.77 -4.58 -20.15
N ASP A 197 -7.62 -3.30 -19.89
CA ASP A 197 -6.93 -2.32 -20.76
C ASP A 197 -5.41 -2.34 -20.63
N ILE A 198 -4.86 -3.09 -19.64
CA ILE A 198 -3.42 -3.14 -19.41
C ILE A 198 -2.73 -4.14 -20.35
N THR A 199 -1.90 -3.60 -21.22
CA THR A 199 -1.14 -4.40 -22.17
C THR A 199 -0.09 -5.25 -21.46
N THR A 200 0.12 -6.49 -21.90
CA THR A 200 1.18 -7.41 -21.40
C THR A 200 2.57 -6.78 -21.41
N ARG A 201 2.82 -5.83 -22.32
CA ARG A 201 4.08 -5.08 -22.37
C ARG A 201 4.27 -4.21 -21.14
N ILE A 202 3.22 -3.51 -20.68
CA ILE A 202 3.25 -2.65 -19.48
C ILE A 202 3.53 -3.52 -18.25
N VAL A 203 2.81 -4.64 -18.11
CA VAL A 203 3.00 -5.59 -17.00
C VAL A 203 4.45 -6.11 -16.96
N ARG A 204 5.02 -6.46 -18.11
CA ARG A 204 6.41 -6.94 -18.19
C ARG A 204 7.42 -5.86 -17.76
N ILE A 205 7.26 -4.62 -18.21
CA ILE A 205 8.17 -3.52 -17.84
C ILE A 205 8.07 -3.25 -16.33
N GLU A 206 6.86 -3.25 -15.78
CA GLU A 206 6.65 -3.03 -14.35
C GLU A 206 7.20 -4.21 -13.52
N ALA A 207 7.05 -5.45 -13.97
CA ALA A 207 7.63 -6.62 -13.32
C ALA A 207 9.17 -6.56 -13.30
N ILE A 208 9.80 -6.13 -14.40
CA ILE A 208 11.26 -5.93 -14.44
C ILE A 208 11.66 -4.83 -13.45
N ARG A 209 10.93 -3.74 -13.40
CA ARG A 209 11.22 -2.61 -12.52
C ARG A 209 11.13 -3.00 -11.04
N VAL A 210 10.09 -3.74 -10.65
CA VAL A 210 9.91 -4.22 -9.28
C VAL A 210 11.00 -5.24 -8.93
N LEU A 211 11.37 -6.13 -9.88
CA LEU A 211 12.36 -7.18 -9.66
C LEU A 211 13.80 -6.66 -9.58
N VAL A 212 14.14 -5.57 -10.27
CA VAL A 212 15.50 -4.99 -10.25
C VAL A 212 15.92 -4.63 -8.82
N THR A 213 15.00 -4.10 -8.02
CA THR A 213 15.30 -3.68 -6.65
C THR A 213 15.75 -4.83 -5.74
N PRO A 214 15.01 -5.94 -5.57
CA PRO A 214 15.47 -7.07 -4.76
C PRO A 214 16.70 -7.77 -5.33
N VAL A 215 16.84 -7.86 -6.66
CA VAL A 215 18.04 -8.43 -7.29
C VAL A 215 19.28 -7.63 -6.92
N LEU A 216 19.22 -6.30 -6.94
CA LEU A 216 20.33 -5.44 -6.56
C LEU A 216 20.71 -5.63 -5.08
N PHE A 217 19.71 -5.77 -4.18
CA PHE A 217 20.00 -6.07 -2.77
C PHE A 217 20.59 -7.45 -2.58
N ILE A 218 20.14 -8.48 -3.30
CA ILE A 218 20.75 -9.82 -3.24
C ILE A 218 22.21 -9.78 -3.72
N LEU A 219 22.49 -9.07 -4.82
CA LEU A 219 23.86 -8.89 -5.31
C LEU A 219 24.71 -8.11 -4.31
N SER A 220 24.15 -7.12 -3.62
CA SER A 220 24.87 -6.35 -2.61
C SER A 220 25.28 -7.20 -1.41
N ILE A 221 24.57 -8.28 -1.06
CA ILE A 221 24.97 -9.22 -0.03
C ILE A 221 26.31 -9.89 -0.42
N ILE A 222 26.46 -10.29 -1.68
CA ILE A 222 27.70 -10.88 -2.18
C ILE A 222 28.84 -9.84 -2.12
N VAL A 223 28.58 -8.61 -2.53
CA VAL A 223 29.55 -7.51 -2.47
C VAL A 223 29.94 -7.19 -1.02
N ALA A 224 29.00 -7.26 -0.07
CA ALA A 224 29.24 -6.99 1.34
C ALA A 224 30.22 -7.98 1.99
N THR A 225 30.36 -9.20 1.46
CA THR A 225 31.38 -10.16 1.94
C THR A 225 32.81 -9.73 1.61
N VAL A 226 32.98 -8.93 0.54
CA VAL A 226 34.29 -8.40 0.11
C VAL A 226 34.52 -7.03 0.75
N ASN A 227 33.56 -6.12 0.62
CA ASN A 227 33.66 -4.79 1.20
C ASN A 227 32.25 -4.20 1.44
N PRO A 228 31.85 -3.95 2.71
CA PRO A 228 30.53 -3.43 3.06
C PRO A 228 30.26 -2.03 2.49
N ILE A 229 31.28 -1.18 2.30
CA ILE A 229 31.13 0.19 1.77
C ILE A 229 30.65 0.14 0.32
N TRP A 230 31.25 -0.72 -0.51
CA TRP A 230 30.82 -0.86 -1.92
C TRP A 230 29.41 -1.41 -2.05
N ALA A 231 29.00 -2.29 -1.13
CA ALA A 231 27.65 -2.79 -1.07
C ALA A 231 26.63 -1.66 -0.82
N VAL A 232 26.89 -0.80 0.17
CA VAL A 232 26.04 0.36 0.48
C VAL A 232 26.02 1.36 -0.68
N LEU A 233 27.16 1.66 -1.29
CA LEU A 233 27.26 2.56 -2.45
C LEU A 233 26.46 2.02 -3.64
N SER A 234 26.39 0.71 -3.82
CA SER A 234 25.58 0.10 -4.90
C SER A 234 24.09 0.42 -4.79
N TRP A 235 23.57 0.70 -3.58
CA TRP A 235 22.15 1.05 -3.39
C TRP A 235 21.79 2.41 -3.96
N LEU A 236 22.76 3.33 -4.09
CA LEU A 236 22.54 4.63 -4.75
C LEU A 236 22.17 4.46 -6.24
N LEU A 237 22.54 3.32 -6.84
CA LEU A 237 22.16 3.00 -8.23
C LEU A 237 20.64 2.73 -8.37
N LEU A 238 19.93 2.42 -7.28
CA LEU A 238 18.48 2.18 -7.34
C LEU A 238 17.70 3.40 -7.84
N LEU A 239 18.10 4.61 -7.42
CA LEU A 239 17.41 5.84 -7.81
C LEU A 239 17.47 6.09 -9.32
N PRO A 240 18.67 6.17 -9.95
CA PRO A 240 18.75 6.42 -11.39
C PRO A 240 18.21 5.25 -12.22
N ILE A 241 18.37 4.01 -11.78
CA ILE A 241 17.82 2.84 -12.48
C ILE A 241 16.28 2.90 -12.50
N ASN A 242 15.65 3.14 -11.34
CA ASN A 242 14.19 3.26 -11.30
C ASN A 242 13.68 4.48 -12.05
N ALA A 243 14.39 5.60 -12.04
CA ALA A 243 14.05 6.77 -12.84
C ALA A 243 14.11 6.46 -14.35
N ALA A 244 15.18 5.82 -14.82
CA ALA A 244 15.34 5.43 -16.22
C ALA A 244 14.29 4.41 -16.69
N LEU A 245 13.92 3.45 -15.84
CA LEU A 245 12.85 2.50 -16.14
C LEU A 245 11.47 3.18 -16.17
N ASN A 246 11.25 4.22 -15.35
CA ASN A 246 10.02 4.98 -15.36
C ASN A 246 9.85 5.77 -16.68
N THR A 247 10.89 6.41 -17.21
CA THR A 247 10.82 7.11 -18.49
C THR A 247 10.51 6.17 -19.65
N ARG A 248 11.10 4.98 -19.67
CA ARG A 248 10.82 3.94 -20.67
C ARG A 248 9.38 3.45 -20.61
N LEU A 249 8.78 3.41 -19.44
CA LEU A 249 7.40 3.00 -19.24
C LEU A 249 6.44 4.07 -19.79
N VAL A 250 6.70 5.34 -19.50
CA VAL A 250 5.90 6.48 -20.01
C VAL A 250 5.98 6.52 -21.55
N GLU A 251 7.17 6.46 -22.14
CA GLU A 251 7.35 6.39 -23.59
C GLU A 251 6.60 5.20 -24.21
N GLY A 252 6.59 4.04 -23.53
CA GLY A 252 5.88 2.85 -23.98
C GLY A 252 4.36 3.00 -24.00
N ILE A 253 3.80 3.74 -23.03
CA ILE A 253 2.36 4.04 -22.96
C ILE A 253 1.97 5.05 -24.04
N GLU A 254 2.74 6.12 -24.24
CA GLU A 254 2.51 7.12 -25.27
C GLU A 254 2.50 6.52 -26.67
N LEU A 255 3.46 5.65 -26.98
CA LEU A 255 3.54 4.94 -28.27
C LEU A 255 2.37 3.97 -28.48
N ALA A 256 1.79 3.42 -27.42
CA ALA A 256 0.62 2.56 -27.52
C ALA A 256 -0.66 3.36 -27.79
N SER A 257 -0.77 4.58 -27.22
CA SER A 257 -1.93 5.46 -27.41
C SER A 257 -1.94 6.19 -28.76
N THR A 258 -0.78 6.33 -29.42
CA THR A 258 -0.65 7.03 -30.71
C THR A 258 -0.74 6.10 -31.93
N LYS A 259 -0.93 4.78 -31.75
CA LYS A 259 -1.08 3.84 -32.85
C LYS A 259 -2.54 3.84 -33.29
N PRO A 260 -2.91 4.45 -34.45
CA PRO A 260 -4.27 4.38 -34.99
C PRO A 260 -4.59 2.93 -35.37
N GLU A 261 -5.83 2.53 -35.12
CA GLU A 261 -6.39 1.25 -35.56
C GLU A 261 -6.40 1.13 -37.10
#